data_63a3ce7349d19ab48f2ffbe0a8d53163
#
_entry.id   63a3ce7349d19ab48f2ffbe0a8d53163
#
_cell.length_a   1.000
_cell.length_b   1.000
_cell.length_c   1.000
_cell.angle_alpha   90.00
_cell.angle_beta   90.00
_cell.angle_gamma   90.00
#
_symmetry.space_group_name_H-M   'P 1'
#
loop_
_entity.id
_entity.type
_entity.pdbx_description
1 polymer ?
#
loop_
_entity_poly.entity_id
_entity_poly.type
_entity_poly.pdbx_seq_one_letter_code
_entity_poly.pdbx_strand_id
1 'polypeptide(L)'
;MMQRRTLLRHAVASVAGLPLAAIALEAPAGPVVLTISGRVRSPNRGPSAEFDMAMLERLPQQSFSTHTPWYAQPRKFTGPLLREVLAAAGAEGTTLRARALNDYWVDLPFDDAQRHDPILARLLDDKPMAVRDKGPLFLIYPFDARPELRTTVYFSRSAWQLRTIDVL
;
A
#
# COMPACT_ATOMS: atom_id res chain seq x y z
N MET A 1 -3.03 -32.29 70.06
CA MET A 1 -3.07 -31.06 69.24
C MET A 1 -2.24 -31.27 68.00
N MET A 2 -2.88 -31.61 66.84
CA MET A 2 -2.22 -31.85 65.56
C MET A 2 -2.61 -30.69 64.61
N GLN A 3 -1.65 -29.87 64.26
CA GLN A 3 -1.85 -28.80 63.27
C GLN A 3 -1.67 -29.39 61.88
N ARG A 4 -2.77 -29.33 61.07
CA ARG A 4 -2.75 -29.65 59.66
C ARG A 4 -2.26 -28.44 58.84
N ARG A 5 -1.07 -28.53 58.24
CA ARG A 5 -0.55 -27.55 57.30
C ARG A 5 -1.15 -27.84 55.89
N THR A 6 -2.01 -26.96 55.43
CA THR A 6 -2.57 -26.97 54.09
C THR A 6 -1.56 -26.32 53.11
N LEU A 7 -1.00 -27.07 52.18
CA LEU A 7 -0.14 -26.58 51.13
C LEU A 7 -1.02 -26.09 49.96
N LEU A 8 -1.09 -24.77 49.73
CA LEU A 8 -1.69 -24.17 48.54
C LEU A 8 -0.72 -24.34 47.36
N ARG A 9 -1.10 -25.18 46.39
CA ARG A 9 -0.39 -25.29 45.11
C ARG A 9 -0.91 -24.18 44.21
N HIS A 10 -0.08 -23.20 43.87
CA HIS A 10 -0.34 -22.20 42.84
C HIS A 10 -0.08 -22.86 41.47
N ALA A 11 -1.15 -23.07 40.70
CA ALA A 11 -1.06 -23.46 39.29
C ALA A 11 -0.79 -22.17 38.48
N VAL A 12 0.41 -22.05 37.95
CA VAL A 12 0.76 -21.00 36.96
C VAL A 12 0.26 -21.48 35.61
N ALA A 13 -0.82 -20.87 35.13
CA ALA A 13 -1.31 -21.11 33.77
C ALA A 13 -0.43 -20.33 32.77
N SER A 14 0.44 -21.03 32.08
CA SER A 14 1.19 -20.48 30.94
C SER A 14 0.26 -20.30 29.76
N VAL A 15 -0.10 -19.06 29.45
CA VAL A 15 -0.79 -18.71 28.21
C VAL A 15 0.24 -18.81 27.09
N ALA A 16 0.22 -19.92 26.35
CA ALA A 16 0.98 -20.06 25.13
C ALA A 16 0.37 -19.13 24.06
N GLY A 17 1.04 -18.00 23.80
CA GLY A 17 0.69 -17.14 22.69
C GLY A 17 0.87 -17.88 21.37
N LEU A 18 -0.21 -18.12 20.66
CA LEU A 18 -0.16 -18.66 19.30
C LEU A 18 0.56 -17.62 18.43
N PRO A 19 1.58 -18.01 17.63
CA PRO A 19 2.18 -17.09 16.68
C PRO A 19 1.11 -16.68 15.66
N LEU A 20 0.87 -15.39 15.49
CA LEU A 20 0.12 -14.87 14.35
C LEU A 20 0.90 -15.33 13.10
N ALA A 21 0.39 -16.32 12.39
CA ALA A 21 0.95 -16.71 11.11
C ALA A 21 0.81 -15.50 10.18
N ALA A 22 1.93 -14.92 9.78
CA ALA A 22 1.94 -13.92 8.71
C ALA A 22 1.32 -14.61 7.48
N ILE A 23 0.17 -14.10 7.02
CA ILE A 23 -0.47 -14.61 5.80
C ILE A 23 0.49 -14.25 4.67
N ALA A 24 1.13 -15.27 4.09
CA ALA A 24 2.00 -15.07 2.95
C ALA A 24 1.19 -14.47 1.79
N LEU A 25 1.78 -13.48 1.11
CA LEU A 25 1.16 -12.88 -0.07
C LEU A 25 1.04 -13.96 -1.17
N GLU A 26 -0.17 -14.15 -1.70
CA GLU A 26 -0.40 -15.10 -2.79
C GLU A 26 0.37 -14.71 -4.05
N ALA A 27 0.75 -15.70 -4.87
CA ALA A 27 1.32 -15.43 -6.18
C ALA A 27 0.26 -14.83 -7.11
N PRO A 28 0.63 -13.85 -7.98
CA PRO A 28 -0.32 -13.28 -8.94
C PRO A 28 -0.79 -14.36 -9.94
N ALA A 29 -2.09 -14.41 -10.18
CA ALA A 29 -2.72 -15.32 -11.14
C ALA A 29 -2.82 -14.69 -12.54
N GLY A 30 -2.79 -13.37 -12.62
CA GLY A 30 -2.86 -12.58 -13.85
C GLY A 30 -1.57 -11.82 -14.16
N PRO A 31 -1.59 -10.95 -15.18
CA PRO A 31 -0.46 -10.09 -15.50
C PRO A 31 -0.09 -9.19 -14.33
N VAL A 32 1.21 -9.14 -14.00
CA VAL A 32 1.73 -8.28 -12.93
C VAL A 32 1.60 -6.82 -13.34
N VAL A 33 0.93 -6.02 -12.52
CA VAL A 33 0.75 -4.57 -12.72
C VAL A 33 1.58 -3.73 -11.77
N LEU A 34 2.01 -4.30 -10.63
CA LEU A 34 2.85 -3.63 -9.65
C LEU A 34 3.87 -4.61 -9.06
N THR A 35 5.11 -4.17 -8.97
CA THR A 35 6.19 -4.88 -8.26
C THR A 35 6.70 -4.01 -7.14
N ILE A 36 6.76 -4.54 -5.92
CA ILE A 36 7.39 -3.89 -4.76
C ILE A 36 8.65 -4.67 -4.42
N SER A 37 9.79 -4.00 -4.39
CA SER A 37 11.11 -4.58 -4.14
C SER A 37 11.85 -3.85 -3.02
N GLY A 38 13.06 -4.30 -2.71
CA GLY A 38 13.85 -3.76 -1.62
C GLY A 38 13.47 -4.39 -0.28
N ARG A 39 13.14 -3.59 0.72
CA ARG A 39 12.87 -4.06 2.08
C ARG A 39 11.43 -4.58 2.22
N VAL A 40 11.18 -5.78 1.69
CA VAL A 40 9.89 -6.51 1.75
C VAL A 40 10.05 -7.82 2.53
N ARG A 41 9.11 -8.10 3.43
CA ARG A 41 9.11 -9.32 4.26
C ARG A 41 8.14 -10.40 3.75
N SER A 42 7.23 -10.05 2.87
CA SER A 42 6.23 -10.96 2.30
C SER A 42 6.36 -11.07 0.77
N PRO A 43 7.56 -11.47 0.25
CA PRO A 43 7.72 -11.64 -1.19
C PRO A 43 6.90 -12.86 -1.65
N ASN A 44 6.36 -12.80 -2.88
CA ASN A 44 5.65 -13.90 -3.52
C ASN A 44 6.30 -14.34 -4.83
N ARG A 45 7.31 -13.60 -5.31
CA ARG A 45 8.13 -13.98 -6.46
C ARG A 45 9.58 -13.48 -6.28
N GLY A 46 10.51 -14.42 -6.12
CA GLY A 46 11.90 -14.08 -5.82
C GLY A 46 12.00 -13.17 -4.59
N PRO A 47 12.74 -12.05 -4.64
CA PRO A 47 12.86 -11.11 -3.53
C PRO A 47 11.76 -10.04 -3.51
N SER A 48 10.77 -10.09 -4.41
CA SER A 48 9.78 -9.03 -4.63
C SER A 48 8.36 -9.48 -4.27
N ALA A 49 7.53 -8.51 -3.90
CA ALA A 49 6.09 -8.67 -3.80
C ALA A 49 5.44 -8.16 -5.09
N GLU A 50 4.86 -9.08 -5.86
CA GLU A 50 4.21 -8.78 -7.13
C GLU A 50 2.68 -8.85 -6.99
N PHE A 51 2.01 -7.89 -7.60
CA PHE A 51 0.56 -7.76 -7.58
C PHE A 51 0.00 -7.76 -9.00
N ASP A 52 -1.01 -8.57 -9.24
CA ASP A 52 -1.91 -8.39 -10.37
C ASP A 52 -3.08 -7.46 -9.99
N MET A 53 -3.93 -7.12 -10.96
CA MET A 53 -5.05 -6.21 -10.70
C MET A 53 -6.07 -6.81 -9.71
N ALA A 54 -6.33 -8.11 -9.79
CA ALA A 54 -7.27 -8.78 -8.89
C ALA A 54 -6.80 -8.77 -7.42
N MET A 55 -5.50 -8.85 -7.18
CA MET A 55 -4.92 -8.73 -5.84
C MET A 55 -5.16 -7.32 -5.28
N LEU A 56 -4.92 -6.27 -6.09
CA LEU A 56 -5.17 -4.89 -5.69
C LEU A 56 -6.67 -4.61 -5.45
N GLU A 57 -7.57 -5.25 -6.22
CA GLU A 57 -9.02 -5.15 -6.05
C GLU A 57 -9.52 -5.74 -4.74
N ARG A 58 -8.88 -6.79 -4.23
CA ARG A 58 -9.26 -7.43 -2.95
C ARG A 58 -8.86 -6.63 -1.72
N LEU A 59 -7.92 -5.69 -1.84
CA LEU A 59 -7.57 -4.78 -0.75
C LEU A 59 -8.71 -3.78 -0.51
N PRO A 60 -8.84 -3.21 0.71
CA PRO A 60 -9.82 -2.17 0.97
C PRO A 60 -9.71 -1.01 0.00
N GLN A 61 -10.79 -0.69 -0.71
CA GLN A 61 -10.83 0.37 -1.72
C GLN A 61 -11.23 1.70 -1.10
N GLN A 62 -10.55 2.77 -1.51
CA GLN A 62 -10.91 4.16 -1.21
C GLN A 62 -11.25 4.90 -2.50
N SER A 63 -12.20 5.83 -2.41
CA SER A 63 -12.59 6.71 -3.51
C SER A 63 -12.62 8.15 -3.04
N PHE A 64 -12.09 9.05 -3.86
CA PHE A 64 -12.26 10.48 -3.67
C PHE A 64 -12.25 11.21 -5.02
N SER A 65 -12.91 12.37 -5.07
CA SER A 65 -12.82 13.29 -6.20
C SER A 65 -11.88 14.42 -5.84
N THR A 66 -11.00 14.81 -6.76
CA THR A 66 -10.03 15.88 -6.52
C THR A 66 -9.64 16.60 -7.79
N HIS A 67 -9.37 17.90 -7.67
CA HIS A 67 -8.70 18.68 -8.70
C HIS A 67 -7.23 18.29 -8.79
N THR A 68 -6.71 18.29 -9.98
CA THR A 68 -5.30 18.01 -10.25
C THR A 68 -4.78 18.92 -11.37
N PRO A 69 -3.46 19.13 -11.50
CA PRO A 69 -2.92 19.90 -12.63
C PRO A 69 -3.10 19.23 -14.00
N TRP A 70 -3.49 17.95 -14.04
CA TRP A 70 -3.53 17.13 -15.26
C TRP A 70 -4.91 17.03 -15.89
N TYR A 71 -5.96 17.50 -15.21
CA TYR A 71 -7.34 17.45 -15.69
C TYR A 71 -8.02 18.79 -15.43
N ALA A 72 -8.78 19.28 -16.43
CA ALA A 72 -9.49 20.55 -16.34
C ALA A 72 -10.60 20.57 -15.28
N GLN A 73 -11.16 19.40 -14.98
CA GLN A 73 -12.23 19.22 -13.98
C GLN A 73 -11.77 18.22 -12.93
N PRO A 74 -12.35 18.26 -11.71
CA PRO A 74 -12.07 17.24 -10.69
C PRO A 74 -12.47 15.87 -11.22
N ARG A 75 -11.68 14.86 -10.90
CA ARG A 75 -11.91 13.48 -11.31
C ARG A 75 -12.01 12.58 -10.09
N LYS A 76 -12.83 11.53 -10.21
CA LYS A 76 -12.97 10.51 -9.19
C LYS A 76 -11.90 9.44 -9.38
N PHE A 77 -11.09 9.23 -8.35
CA PHE A 77 -10.07 8.19 -8.29
C PHE A 77 -10.50 7.12 -7.30
N THR A 78 -10.30 5.84 -7.66
CA THR A 78 -10.62 4.70 -6.79
C THR A 78 -9.48 3.69 -6.83
N GLY A 79 -9.06 3.24 -5.65
CA GLY A 79 -8.04 2.21 -5.48
C GLY A 79 -7.72 1.94 -4.01
N PRO A 80 -6.85 0.97 -3.72
CA PRO A 80 -6.40 0.73 -2.36
C PRO A 80 -5.50 1.86 -1.85
N LEU A 81 -5.52 2.10 -0.54
CA LEU A 81 -4.54 2.97 0.11
C LEU A 81 -3.13 2.43 -0.09
N LEU A 82 -2.16 3.31 -0.34
CA LEU A 82 -0.76 2.92 -0.49
C LEU A 82 -0.27 2.13 0.74
N ARG A 83 -0.65 2.54 1.96
CA ARG A 83 -0.26 1.83 3.19
C ARG A 83 -0.76 0.39 3.24
N GLU A 84 -1.95 0.11 2.70
CA GLU A 84 -2.50 -1.27 2.67
C GLU A 84 -1.70 -2.15 1.70
N VAL A 85 -1.31 -1.61 0.57
CA VAL A 85 -0.47 -2.31 -0.41
C VAL A 85 0.93 -2.59 0.15
N LEU A 86 1.54 -1.58 0.82
CA LEU A 86 2.83 -1.73 1.50
C LEU A 86 2.76 -2.75 2.64
N ALA A 87 1.67 -2.74 3.42
CA ALA A 87 1.44 -3.71 4.50
C ALA A 87 1.30 -5.14 3.96
N ALA A 88 0.57 -5.34 2.85
CA ALA A 88 0.44 -6.64 2.19
C ALA A 88 1.79 -7.19 1.71
N ALA A 89 2.68 -6.32 1.25
CA ALA A 89 4.06 -6.66 0.87
C ALA A 89 4.99 -6.87 2.09
N GLY A 90 4.56 -6.51 3.30
CA GLY A 90 5.44 -6.46 4.47
C GLY A 90 6.59 -5.47 4.28
N ALA A 91 6.31 -4.34 3.62
CA ALA A 91 7.30 -3.33 3.31
C ALA A 91 7.67 -2.50 4.55
N GLU A 92 8.96 -2.28 4.77
CA GLU A 92 9.49 -1.47 5.87
C GLU A 92 10.71 -0.67 5.41
N GLY A 93 10.62 0.65 5.49
CA GLY A 93 11.70 1.51 5.02
C GLY A 93 11.49 2.96 5.45
N THR A 94 12.30 3.84 4.89
CA THR A 94 12.22 5.29 5.13
C THR A 94 11.80 6.05 3.88
N THR A 95 12.08 5.48 2.71
CA THR A 95 11.84 6.10 1.41
C THR A 95 11.24 5.08 0.46
N LEU A 96 10.29 5.53 -0.35
CA LEU A 96 9.73 4.78 -1.47
C LEU A 96 10.21 5.43 -2.76
N ARG A 97 10.78 4.67 -3.67
CA ARG A 97 11.06 5.11 -5.03
C ARG A 97 10.01 4.55 -5.97
N ALA A 98 9.09 5.40 -6.39
CA ALA A 98 8.05 5.08 -7.36
C ALA A 98 8.60 5.25 -8.78
N ARG A 99 8.41 4.24 -9.65
CA ARG A 99 8.80 4.28 -11.07
C ARG A 99 7.60 3.99 -11.95
N ALA A 100 7.49 4.76 -13.01
CA ALA A 100 6.47 4.63 -14.03
C ALA A 100 6.97 3.84 -15.26
N LEU A 101 6.04 3.48 -16.14
CA LEU A 101 6.35 2.79 -17.41
C LEU A 101 7.17 3.64 -18.38
N ASN A 102 7.09 4.97 -18.27
CA ASN A 102 7.81 5.94 -19.12
C ASN A 102 9.15 6.37 -18.51
N ASP A 103 9.73 5.56 -17.62
CA ASP A 103 10.98 5.80 -16.91
C ASP A 103 11.00 7.00 -15.94
N TYR A 104 9.86 7.69 -15.78
CA TYR A 104 9.73 8.68 -14.70
C TYR A 104 9.88 7.99 -13.34
N TRP A 105 10.62 8.61 -12.44
CA TRP A 105 10.73 8.14 -11.07
C TRP A 105 10.73 9.30 -10.09
N VAL A 106 10.29 9.03 -8.88
CA VAL A 106 10.26 10.00 -7.79
C VAL A 106 10.43 9.31 -6.45
N ASP A 107 11.18 9.93 -5.56
CA ASP A 107 11.30 9.50 -4.17
C ASP A 107 10.26 10.22 -3.32
N LEU A 108 9.60 9.46 -2.45
CA LEU A 108 8.69 9.99 -1.44
C LEU A 108 8.96 9.34 -0.09
N PRO A 109 8.78 10.08 1.04
CA PRO A 109 8.91 9.49 2.36
C PRO A 109 7.95 8.31 2.54
N PHE A 110 8.40 7.24 3.20
CA PHE A 110 7.54 6.11 3.54
C PHE A 110 6.33 6.54 4.37
N ASP A 111 6.52 7.53 5.25
CA ASP A 111 5.48 8.12 6.10
C ASP A 111 4.34 8.79 5.33
N ASP A 112 4.54 9.19 4.08
CA ASP A 112 3.45 9.77 3.25
C ASP A 112 2.26 8.82 3.17
N ALA A 113 2.53 7.51 3.10
CA ALA A 113 1.49 6.49 3.05
C ALA A 113 0.57 6.50 4.28
N GLN A 114 1.11 6.87 5.45
CA GLN A 114 0.35 6.93 6.71
C GLN A 114 -0.26 8.30 6.96
N ARG A 115 0.45 9.38 6.58
CA ARG A 115 0.06 10.75 6.92
C ARG A 115 -0.95 11.35 5.98
N HIS A 116 -0.92 10.97 4.71
CA HIS A 116 -1.63 11.71 3.66
C HIS A 116 -2.65 10.87 2.89
N ASP A 117 -2.81 9.59 3.24
CA ASP A 117 -3.78 8.68 2.62
C ASP A 117 -3.75 8.64 1.08
N PRO A 118 -2.56 8.62 0.42
CA PRO A 118 -2.53 8.44 -1.01
C PRO A 118 -3.03 7.06 -1.39
N ILE A 119 -3.69 6.95 -2.55
CA ILE A 119 -4.16 5.69 -3.10
C ILE A 119 -3.35 5.29 -4.34
N LEU A 120 -3.30 4.00 -4.61
CA LEU A 120 -2.96 3.48 -5.92
C LEU A 120 -4.25 3.36 -6.73
N ALA A 121 -4.64 4.46 -7.39
CA ALA A 121 -5.85 4.49 -8.18
C ALA A 121 -5.73 3.50 -9.34
N ARG A 122 -6.69 2.59 -9.45
CA ARG A 122 -6.88 1.64 -10.55
C ARG A 122 -8.06 2.01 -11.43
N LEU A 123 -8.98 2.87 -10.91
CA LEU A 123 -10.12 3.39 -11.65
C LEU A 123 -10.08 4.92 -11.66
N LEU A 124 -10.46 5.48 -12.80
CA LEU A 124 -10.74 6.89 -13.03
C LEU A 124 -12.19 7.03 -13.51
N ASP A 125 -13.02 7.78 -12.75
CA ASP A 125 -14.46 7.90 -12.99
C ASP A 125 -15.13 6.52 -13.15
N ASP A 126 -14.80 5.62 -12.22
CA ASP A 126 -15.31 4.23 -12.14
C ASP A 126 -14.92 3.31 -13.32
N LYS A 127 -13.94 3.70 -14.13
CA LYS A 127 -13.44 2.90 -15.26
C LYS A 127 -11.95 2.59 -15.12
N PRO A 128 -11.49 1.40 -15.54
CA PRO A 128 -10.07 1.10 -15.63
C PRO A 128 -9.34 2.12 -16.51
N MET A 129 -8.13 2.49 -16.09
CA MET A 129 -7.28 3.40 -16.86
C MET A 129 -6.39 2.63 -17.85
N ALA A 130 -6.49 2.96 -19.13
CA ALA A 130 -5.52 2.47 -20.10
C ALA A 130 -4.16 3.16 -19.88
N VAL A 131 -3.07 2.53 -20.35
CA VAL A 131 -1.71 3.10 -20.27
C VAL A 131 -1.65 4.50 -20.87
N ARG A 132 -2.27 4.72 -22.06
CA ARG A 132 -2.35 6.03 -22.70
C ARG A 132 -3.10 7.08 -21.87
N ASP A 133 -3.96 6.64 -20.94
CA ASP A 133 -4.79 7.50 -20.08
C ASP A 133 -4.28 7.51 -18.63
N LYS A 134 -2.96 7.44 -18.45
CA LYS A 134 -2.24 7.45 -17.17
C LYS A 134 -2.33 6.16 -16.33
N GLY A 135 -2.93 5.07 -16.86
CA GLY A 135 -3.00 3.77 -16.20
C GLY A 135 -1.77 2.87 -16.42
N PRO A 136 -1.82 1.65 -15.93
CA PRO A 136 -2.94 1.02 -15.25
C PRO A 136 -3.11 1.48 -13.79
N LEU A 137 -2.08 2.03 -13.16
CA LEU A 137 -2.07 2.53 -11.78
C LEU A 137 -1.58 3.97 -11.72
N PHE A 138 -2.22 4.75 -10.83
CA PHE A 138 -1.85 6.13 -10.57
C PHE A 138 -1.73 6.36 -9.07
N LEU A 139 -0.53 6.63 -8.58
CA LEU A 139 -0.31 7.08 -7.21
C LEU A 139 -0.82 8.51 -7.09
N ILE A 140 -1.86 8.75 -6.32
CA ILE A 140 -2.55 10.05 -6.22
C ILE A 140 -2.91 10.41 -4.78
N TYR A 141 -2.76 11.69 -4.44
CA TYR A 141 -3.09 12.25 -3.14
C TYR A 141 -4.47 12.93 -3.14
N PRO A 142 -5.17 12.98 -1.98
CA PRO A 142 -6.50 13.61 -1.87
C PRO A 142 -6.39 15.14 -1.72
N PHE A 143 -6.01 15.85 -2.79
CA PHE A 143 -5.67 17.26 -2.78
C PHE A 143 -6.80 18.18 -2.33
N ASP A 144 -8.07 17.85 -2.64
CA ASP A 144 -9.21 18.69 -2.24
C ASP A 144 -9.58 18.52 -0.78
N ALA A 145 -9.42 17.29 -0.25
CA ALA A 145 -9.62 17.02 1.16
C ALA A 145 -8.47 17.55 2.04
N ARG A 146 -7.29 17.73 1.44
CA ARG A 146 -6.06 18.20 2.11
C ARG A 146 -5.38 19.30 1.29
N PRO A 147 -5.85 20.54 1.38
CA PRO A 147 -5.32 21.66 0.57
C PRO A 147 -3.82 21.91 0.74
N GLU A 148 -3.23 21.56 1.88
CA GLU A 148 -1.79 21.63 2.15
C GLU A 148 -0.94 20.74 1.23
N LEU A 149 -1.56 19.73 0.59
CA LEU A 149 -0.90 18.88 -0.39
C LEU A 149 -0.87 19.48 -1.80
N ARG A 150 -1.55 20.62 -2.04
CA ARG A 150 -1.59 21.29 -3.35
C ARG A 150 -0.31 22.06 -3.63
N THR A 151 0.81 21.34 -3.69
CA THR A 151 2.13 21.90 -3.97
C THR A 151 2.84 21.09 -5.05
N THR A 152 3.85 21.68 -5.68
CA THR A 152 4.67 21.01 -6.69
C THR A 152 5.33 19.73 -6.15
N VAL A 153 5.61 19.67 -4.84
CA VAL A 153 6.20 18.50 -4.18
C VAL A 153 5.27 17.30 -4.30
N TYR A 154 4.01 17.44 -3.86
CA TYR A 154 3.05 16.31 -3.91
C TYR A 154 2.54 16.04 -5.32
N PHE A 155 2.46 17.07 -6.18
CA PHE A 155 2.19 16.83 -7.59
C PHE A 155 3.27 15.98 -8.24
N SER A 156 4.55 16.21 -7.97
CA SER A 156 5.63 15.36 -8.48
C SER A 156 5.67 13.97 -7.85
N ARG A 157 5.21 13.79 -6.61
CA ARG A 157 5.07 12.47 -5.96
C ARG A 157 3.89 11.66 -6.52
N SER A 158 2.98 12.29 -7.25
CA SER A 158 1.83 11.62 -7.87
C SER A 158 2.25 11.03 -9.22
N ALA A 159 2.69 9.77 -9.18
CA ALA A 159 3.20 9.06 -10.36
C ALA A 159 2.10 8.29 -11.07
N TRP A 160 1.77 8.69 -12.31
CA TRP A 160 0.91 7.90 -13.21
C TRP A 160 1.70 6.83 -13.95
N GLN A 161 1.01 5.84 -14.53
CA GLN A 161 1.62 4.66 -15.15
C GLN A 161 2.56 3.94 -14.18
N LEU A 162 2.25 3.96 -12.90
CA LEU A 162 3.08 3.35 -11.86
C LEU A 162 3.26 1.86 -12.14
N ARG A 163 4.51 1.38 -12.05
CA ARG A 163 4.88 -0.02 -12.26
C ARG A 163 5.65 -0.63 -11.10
N THR A 164 6.59 0.10 -10.53
CA THR A 164 7.41 -0.43 -9.42
C THR A 164 7.53 0.55 -8.27
N ILE A 165 7.70 0.01 -7.07
CA ILE A 165 8.06 0.74 -5.86
C ILE A 165 9.25 0.03 -5.23
N ASP A 166 10.39 0.73 -5.15
CA ASP A 166 11.55 0.23 -4.42
C ASP A 166 11.53 0.80 -3.00
N VAL A 167 11.55 -0.06 -1.99
CA VAL A 167 11.55 0.30 -0.57
C VAL A 167 12.99 0.39 -0.07
N LEU A 168 13.42 1.60 0.33
CA LEU A 168 14.78 1.95 0.73
C LEU A 168 14.90 2.19 2.25
#